data_a6bb1db5a81410e989e703e78ce14d3e
#
_entry.id   a6bb1db5a81410e989e703e78ce14d3e
#
_cell.length_a   1.000
_cell.length_b   1.000
_cell.length_c   1.000
_cell.angle_alpha   90.00
_cell.angle_beta   90.00
_cell.angle_gamma   90.00
#
_symmetry.space_group_name_H-M   'P 1'
#
loop_
_entity.id
_entity.type
_entity.pdbx_description
1 polymer ?
#
loop_
_entity_poly.entity_id
_entity_poly.type
_entity_poly.pdbx_seq_one_letter_code
_entity_poly.pdbx_strand_id
1 'polypeptide(L)'
;MTQSKKELVLAAMDNKPVDRVPVGFWFHFLGDEIHSDSFQHPELIEQLYAGQTKYIETAKPDFVKIMTDGFFPYENRTAFNLKSAADFKRIQPLADDDPWFTTQIAYAKRLTSKYGNDVAMFYNLFCAGTTVKFMLPDITQGDAWLSRLIQEDADAVRQGLDVISGDLAKLARRIITEGGVTGIYFSLQNLLGEGITKEVYDQVLAPGEKQILAAANSASDYNILHICGWSGHRNDLTWYADYDVKTINWAAVVEGVPLEEGRKIFGGRAALGGFGNLETEVLYNGTKEEVQAETKRILDHAGRQGVILGADCTVPRDTDWQRFEWVREAAK
;
A
#
# COMPACT_ATOMS: atom_id res chain seq x y z
N MET A 1 16.27 -20.43 -19.09
CA MET A 1 16.03 -20.69 -17.64
C MET A 1 14.72 -19.99 -17.28
N THR A 2 13.86 -20.65 -16.54
CA THR A 2 12.60 -20.06 -16.08
C THR A 2 12.90 -18.99 -15.03
N GLN A 3 12.26 -17.84 -15.11
CA GLN A 3 12.42 -16.76 -14.12
C GLN A 3 12.00 -17.24 -12.72
N SER A 4 12.76 -16.90 -11.68
CA SER A 4 12.32 -17.03 -10.30
C SER A 4 11.12 -16.09 -10.04
N LYS A 5 10.37 -16.30 -8.97
CA LYS A 5 9.23 -15.43 -8.61
C LYS A 5 9.65 -13.96 -8.48
N LYS A 6 10.79 -13.72 -7.83
CA LYS A 6 11.33 -12.37 -7.67
C LYS A 6 11.72 -11.75 -9.01
N GLU A 7 12.45 -12.46 -9.85
CA GLU A 7 12.83 -12.00 -11.19
C GLU A 7 11.60 -11.73 -12.06
N LEU A 8 10.57 -12.58 -11.98
CA LEU A 8 9.31 -12.41 -12.69
C LEU A 8 8.62 -11.08 -12.32
N VAL A 9 8.52 -10.79 -11.02
CA VAL A 9 7.90 -9.54 -10.52
C VAL A 9 8.71 -8.32 -10.93
N LEU A 10 10.04 -8.36 -10.75
CA LEU A 10 10.90 -7.24 -11.11
C LEU A 10 10.88 -6.98 -12.62
N ALA A 11 10.86 -8.03 -13.44
CA ALA A 11 10.73 -7.90 -14.90
C ALA A 11 9.39 -7.24 -15.28
N ALA A 12 8.27 -7.63 -14.64
CA ALA A 12 6.98 -6.99 -14.86
C ALA A 12 7.00 -5.51 -14.46
N MET A 13 7.60 -5.17 -13.31
CA MET A 13 7.77 -3.78 -12.86
C MET A 13 8.64 -2.95 -13.82
N ASP A 14 9.59 -3.59 -14.50
CA ASP A 14 10.45 -2.96 -15.52
C ASP A 14 9.80 -2.89 -16.91
N ASN A 15 8.55 -3.27 -17.07
CA ASN A 15 7.90 -3.44 -18.37
C ASN A 15 8.68 -4.36 -19.32
N LYS A 16 9.37 -5.39 -18.79
CA LYS A 16 10.07 -6.41 -19.58
C LYS A 16 9.17 -7.61 -19.86
N PRO A 17 9.46 -8.40 -20.88
CA PRO A 17 8.78 -9.67 -21.10
C PRO A 17 8.91 -10.60 -19.89
N VAL A 18 7.85 -11.34 -19.61
CA VAL A 18 7.74 -12.29 -18.48
C VAL A 18 7.33 -13.67 -18.99
N ASP A 19 7.82 -14.73 -18.34
CA ASP A 19 7.42 -16.11 -18.68
C ASP A 19 5.92 -16.36 -18.45
N ARG A 20 5.35 -15.70 -17.45
CA ARG A 20 3.92 -15.57 -17.16
C ARG A 20 3.66 -14.28 -16.37
N VAL A 21 2.43 -13.83 -16.31
CA VAL A 21 2.09 -12.65 -15.51
C VAL A 21 2.18 -12.99 -14.01
N PRO A 22 2.90 -12.18 -13.19
CA PRO A 22 2.97 -12.41 -11.75
C PRO A 22 1.61 -12.19 -11.08
N VAL A 23 1.35 -12.96 -10.01
CA VAL A 23 0.09 -12.96 -9.25
C VAL A 23 0.38 -12.83 -7.76
N GLY A 24 -0.31 -11.93 -7.08
CA GLY A 24 -0.28 -11.82 -5.63
C GLY A 24 -1.47 -11.03 -5.10
N PHE A 25 -1.96 -11.47 -3.95
CA PHE A 25 -3.06 -10.85 -3.24
C PHE A 25 -2.66 -10.63 -1.78
N TRP A 26 -3.38 -9.79 -1.07
CA TRP A 26 -3.09 -9.44 0.32
C TRP A 26 -4.38 -9.24 1.12
N PHE A 27 -4.32 -9.53 2.40
CA PHE A 27 -5.41 -9.43 3.35
C PHE A 27 -4.86 -9.22 4.76
N HIS A 28 -5.71 -8.73 5.66
CA HIS A 28 -5.33 -8.52 7.06
C HIS A 28 -5.23 -9.84 7.84
N PHE A 29 -4.26 -9.92 8.73
CA PHE A 29 -3.99 -11.11 9.56
C PHE A 29 -4.48 -10.96 10.99
N LEU A 30 -4.65 -9.73 11.50
CA LEU A 30 -5.21 -9.46 12.81
C LEU A 30 -6.74 -9.23 12.72
N GLY A 31 -7.45 -9.54 13.81
CA GLY A 31 -8.90 -9.44 13.87
C GLY A 31 -9.43 -8.01 13.77
N ASP A 32 -8.68 -7.06 14.31
CA ASP A 32 -8.92 -5.63 14.24
C ASP A 32 -7.61 -4.93 13.83
N GLU A 33 -7.41 -4.78 12.54
CA GLU A 33 -6.18 -4.20 11.98
C GLU A 33 -6.03 -2.71 12.29
N ILE A 34 -7.13 -2.00 12.52
CA ILE A 34 -7.14 -0.55 12.71
C ILE A 34 -6.78 -0.15 14.14
N HIS A 35 -7.37 -0.86 15.12
CA HIS A 35 -7.17 -0.54 16.54
C HIS A 35 -6.12 -1.45 17.21
N SER A 36 -5.58 -2.43 16.50
CA SER A 36 -4.46 -3.23 16.98
C SER A 36 -3.22 -2.36 17.14
N ASP A 37 -2.53 -2.51 18.27
CA ASP A 37 -1.32 -1.77 18.60
C ASP A 37 -0.22 -2.74 19.05
N SER A 38 0.69 -3.04 18.13
CA SER A 38 1.80 -3.95 18.38
C SER A 38 2.93 -3.33 19.23
N PHE A 39 2.92 -2.02 19.42
CA PHE A 39 3.86 -1.35 20.31
C PHE A 39 3.46 -1.51 21.78
N GLN A 40 2.15 -1.51 22.06
CA GLN A 40 1.59 -1.80 23.37
C GLN A 40 1.39 -3.30 23.62
N HIS A 41 1.18 -4.08 22.58
CA HIS A 41 0.86 -5.51 22.56
C HIS A 41 1.82 -6.29 21.66
N PRO A 42 3.09 -6.52 22.08
CA PRO A 42 4.10 -7.17 21.21
C PRO A 42 3.75 -8.59 20.76
N GLU A 43 2.86 -9.29 21.47
CA GLU A 43 2.34 -10.61 21.08
C GLU A 43 1.60 -10.58 19.74
N LEU A 44 1.05 -9.44 19.32
CA LEU A 44 0.42 -9.26 18.02
C LEU A 44 1.41 -9.40 16.87
N ILE A 45 2.68 -9.04 17.09
CA ILE A 45 3.75 -9.21 16.10
C ILE A 45 3.93 -10.70 15.75
N GLU A 46 3.85 -11.57 16.75
CA GLU A 46 3.98 -13.02 16.53
C GLU A 46 2.76 -13.58 15.78
N GLN A 47 1.55 -13.09 16.07
CA GLN A 47 0.34 -13.48 15.34
C GLN A 47 0.42 -13.03 13.89
N LEU A 48 0.82 -11.78 13.64
CA LEU A 48 1.01 -11.22 12.30
C LEU A 48 2.08 -12.00 11.52
N TYR A 49 3.22 -12.28 12.15
CA TYR A 49 4.30 -13.05 11.55
C TYR A 49 3.86 -14.47 11.19
N ALA A 50 3.16 -15.15 12.08
CA ALA A 50 2.67 -16.50 11.85
C ALA A 50 1.65 -16.54 10.70
N GLY A 51 0.70 -15.59 10.67
CA GLY A 51 -0.28 -15.46 9.60
C GLY A 51 0.39 -15.22 8.24
N GLN A 52 1.30 -14.26 8.18
CA GLN A 52 2.04 -13.92 6.96
C GLN A 52 2.91 -15.10 6.47
N THR A 53 3.60 -15.76 7.37
CA THR A 53 4.41 -16.96 7.06
C THR A 53 3.54 -18.09 6.49
N LYS A 54 2.41 -18.41 7.16
CA LYS A 54 1.47 -19.42 6.69
C LYS A 54 0.97 -19.13 5.28
N TYR A 55 0.64 -17.86 5.01
CA TYR A 55 0.20 -17.43 3.69
C TYR A 55 1.30 -17.65 2.63
N ILE A 56 2.51 -17.19 2.88
CA ILE A 56 3.64 -17.33 1.94
C ILE A 56 3.90 -18.80 1.61
N GLU A 57 3.91 -19.65 2.63
CA GLU A 57 4.23 -21.08 2.47
C GLU A 57 3.10 -21.87 1.81
N THR A 58 1.85 -21.50 2.04
CA THR A 58 0.67 -22.21 1.51
C THR A 58 0.25 -21.70 0.15
N ALA A 59 -0.01 -20.39 0.03
CA ALA A 59 -0.50 -19.79 -1.21
C ALA A 59 0.60 -19.53 -2.24
N LYS A 60 1.87 -19.49 -1.80
CA LYS A 60 3.06 -19.32 -2.63
C LYS A 60 2.95 -18.15 -3.61
N PRO A 61 2.59 -16.94 -3.16
CA PRO A 61 2.42 -15.77 -4.02
C PRO A 61 3.71 -15.44 -4.77
N ASP A 62 3.62 -14.70 -5.88
CA ASP A 62 4.80 -14.25 -6.62
C ASP A 62 5.45 -13.03 -5.99
N PHE A 63 4.66 -12.19 -5.34
CA PHE A 63 5.14 -11.11 -4.47
C PHE A 63 4.36 -11.08 -3.16
N VAL A 64 4.90 -10.40 -2.16
CA VAL A 64 4.26 -10.22 -0.86
C VAL A 64 4.17 -8.74 -0.53
N LYS A 65 2.97 -8.24 -0.30
CA LYS A 65 2.76 -7.04 0.49
C LYS A 65 2.91 -7.45 1.96
N ILE A 66 3.99 -7.01 2.61
CA ILE A 66 4.15 -7.19 4.05
C ILE A 66 3.10 -6.33 4.73
N MET A 67 2.10 -7.00 5.30
CA MET A 67 1.04 -6.31 6.04
C MET A 67 1.57 -5.78 7.37
N THR A 68 1.07 -4.62 7.74
CA THR A 68 1.51 -3.85 8.90
C THR A 68 0.41 -3.68 9.93
N ASP A 69 -0.49 -4.67 10.01
CA ASP A 69 -1.52 -4.74 11.04
C ASP A 69 -0.88 -4.59 12.42
N GLY A 70 -1.41 -3.71 13.23
CA GLY A 70 -0.84 -3.40 14.54
C GLY A 70 0.33 -2.40 14.53
N PHE A 71 0.81 -1.97 13.35
CA PHE A 71 1.81 -0.90 13.22
C PHE A 71 1.22 0.40 12.67
N PHE A 72 -0.10 0.53 12.59
CA PHE A 72 -0.76 1.75 12.16
C PHE A 72 -0.61 2.91 13.15
N PRO A 73 -0.58 2.67 14.48
CA PRO A 73 -0.35 3.75 15.43
C PRO A 73 1.00 4.45 15.19
N TYR A 74 0.94 5.77 15.10
CA TYR A 74 2.15 6.60 15.07
C TYR A 74 2.48 7.02 16.49
N GLU A 75 3.42 6.31 17.12
CA GLU A 75 3.78 6.43 18.54
C GLU A 75 4.56 7.72 18.88
N ASN A 76 4.08 8.83 18.36
CA ASN A 76 4.62 10.17 18.62
C ASN A 76 3.69 10.96 19.54
N ARG A 77 4.07 11.09 20.81
CA ARG A 77 3.25 11.79 21.83
C ARG A 77 2.93 13.23 21.46
N THR A 78 3.77 13.90 20.67
CA THR A 78 3.53 15.29 20.24
C THR A 78 2.44 15.39 19.19
N ALA A 79 2.11 14.28 18.52
CA ALA A 79 1.03 14.17 17.54
C ALA A 79 -0.29 13.66 18.16
N PHE A 80 -0.33 13.34 19.47
CA PHE A 80 -1.55 12.87 20.11
C PHE A 80 -2.55 14.01 20.37
N ASN A 81 -3.86 13.69 20.31
CA ASN A 81 -4.94 14.61 20.62
C ASN A 81 -4.94 15.89 19.75
N LEU A 82 -4.74 15.75 18.46
CA LEU A 82 -4.89 16.84 17.51
C LEU A 82 -6.37 17.23 17.37
N LYS A 83 -6.77 18.43 17.84
CA LYS A 83 -8.16 18.89 17.81
C LYS A 83 -8.39 20.06 16.87
N SER A 84 -7.36 20.86 16.63
CA SER A 84 -7.35 22.05 15.78
C SER A 84 -6.15 22.02 14.85
N ALA A 85 -6.18 22.80 13.78
CA ALA A 85 -5.03 22.97 12.88
C ALA A 85 -3.80 23.48 13.64
N ALA A 86 -3.96 24.35 14.64
CA ALA A 86 -2.84 24.88 15.45
C ALA A 86 -2.09 23.79 16.20
N ASP A 87 -2.72 22.67 16.54
CA ASP A 87 -2.07 21.55 17.23
C ASP A 87 -0.97 20.88 16.39
N PHE A 88 -1.06 20.95 15.07
CA PHE A 88 -0.06 20.39 14.18
C PHE A 88 1.32 21.06 14.33
N LYS A 89 1.37 22.34 14.74
CA LYS A 89 2.61 23.10 14.95
C LYS A 89 3.46 22.57 16.11
N ARG A 90 2.88 21.78 17.03
CA ARG A 90 3.62 21.18 18.16
C ARG A 90 4.31 19.87 17.82
N ILE A 91 4.01 19.25 16.68
CA ILE A 91 4.56 17.95 16.31
C ILE A 91 6.07 18.08 16.12
N GLN A 92 6.83 17.17 16.76
CA GLN A 92 8.29 17.09 16.68
C GLN A 92 8.68 15.74 16.08
N PRO A 93 9.80 15.63 15.37
CA PRO A 93 10.25 14.36 14.81
C PRO A 93 10.62 13.36 15.91
N LEU A 94 10.46 12.07 15.60
CA LEU A 94 10.93 10.98 16.43
C LEU A 94 12.48 10.90 16.42
N ALA A 95 13.05 10.42 17.52
CA ALA A 95 14.48 10.12 17.58
C ALA A 95 14.85 8.99 16.60
N ASP A 96 16.09 8.95 16.13
CA ASP A 96 16.52 7.97 15.11
C ASP A 96 16.50 6.51 15.61
N ASP A 97 16.63 6.32 16.92
CA ASP A 97 16.59 5.02 17.60
C ASP A 97 15.23 4.69 18.23
N ASP A 98 14.20 5.49 17.93
CA ASP A 98 12.86 5.29 18.48
C ASP A 98 12.34 3.87 18.18
N PRO A 99 11.71 3.19 19.14
CA PRO A 99 11.09 1.87 18.96
C PRO A 99 10.10 1.80 17.79
N TRP A 100 9.45 2.91 17.45
CA TRP A 100 8.56 2.98 16.32
C TRP A 100 9.25 2.60 14.99
N PHE A 101 10.54 2.98 14.80
CA PHE A 101 11.32 2.55 13.64
C PHE A 101 11.86 1.13 13.81
N THR A 102 12.54 0.89 14.95
CA THR A 102 13.35 -0.32 15.10
C THR A 102 12.52 -1.60 15.17
N THR A 103 11.32 -1.54 15.74
CA THR A 103 10.39 -2.69 15.81
C THR A 103 9.89 -3.08 14.41
N GLN A 104 9.47 -2.11 13.61
CA GLN A 104 9.00 -2.35 12.24
C GLN A 104 10.12 -2.90 11.34
N ILE A 105 11.34 -2.36 11.46
CA ILE A 105 12.51 -2.83 10.73
C ILE A 105 12.84 -4.28 11.12
N ALA A 106 12.83 -4.60 12.41
CA ALA A 106 13.07 -5.96 12.91
C ALA A 106 12.03 -6.96 12.38
N TYR A 107 10.74 -6.58 12.38
CA TYR A 107 9.67 -7.39 11.82
C TYR A 107 9.88 -7.68 10.32
N ALA A 108 10.13 -6.65 9.52
CA ALA A 108 10.40 -6.81 8.10
C ALA A 108 11.62 -7.71 7.85
N LYS A 109 12.70 -7.50 8.60
CA LYS A 109 13.94 -8.28 8.50
C LYS A 109 13.74 -9.77 8.80
N ARG A 110 12.84 -10.13 9.74
CA ARG A 110 12.50 -11.54 10.01
C ARG A 110 11.92 -12.22 8.76
N LEU A 111 11.01 -11.55 8.06
CA LEU A 111 10.38 -12.08 6.85
C LEU A 111 11.37 -12.14 5.68
N THR A 112 12.08 -11.06 5.43
CA THR A 112 13.02 -10.97 4.29
C THR A 112 14.21 -11.90 4.42
N SER A 113 14.70 -12.13 5.64
CA SER A 113 15.78 -13.11 5.88
C SER A 113 15.36 -14.53 5.53
N LYS A 114 14.07 -14.86 5.62
CA LYS A 114 13.56 -16.19 5.30
C LYS A 114 13.13 -16.33 3.84
N TYR A 115 12.50 -15.31 3.27
CA TYR A 115 11.83 -15.42 1.97
C TYR A 115 12.33 -14.44 0.91
N GLY A 116 13.07 -13.39 1.29
CA GLY A 116 13.40 -12.27 0.41
C GLY A 116 14.32 -12.61 -0.78
N ASN A 117 14.96 -13.78 -0.78
CA ASN A 117 15.73 -14.27 -1.94
C ASN A 117 14.82 -14.77 -3.05
N ASP A 118 13.68 -15.40 -2.70
CA ASP A 118 12.80 -16.08 -3.64
C ASP A 118 11.61 -15.21 -4.06
N VAL A 119 11.12 -14.33 -3.13
CA VAL A 119 9.90 -13.55 -3.31
C VAL A 119 10.19 -12.07 -3.16
N ALA A 120 9.68 -11.26 -4.09
CA ALA A 120 9.72 -9.80 -3.95
C ALA A 120 8.76 -9.38 -2.81
N MET A 121 9.28 -8.62 -1.85
CA MET A 121 8.56 -8.22 -0.64
C MET A 121 8.46 -6.71 -0.56
N PHE A 122 7.24 -6.19 -0.39
CA PHE A 122 6.96 -4.75 -0.33
C PHE A 122 6.33 -4.40 1.02
N TYR A 123 6.96 -3.50 1.76
CA TYR A 123 6.47 -3.09 3.06
C TYR A 123 5.31 -2.11 2.93
N ASN A 124 4.16 -2.41 3.53
CA ASN A 124 3.02 -1.48 3.52
C ASN A 124 3.34 -0.26 4.37
N LEU A 125 3.23 0.92 3.78
CA LEU A 125 3.47 2.20 4.43
C LEU A 125 2.39 3.19 4.01
N PHE A 126 1.80 3.88 4.97
CA PHE A 126 0.80 4.91 4.70
C PHE A 126 1.46 6.30 4.60
N CYS A 127 0.79 7.23 3.91
CA CYS A 127 1.20 8.64 3.91
C CYS A 127 0.83 9.34 5.23
N ALA A 128 1.40 10.52 5.46
CA ALA A 128 1.19 11.28 6.70
C ALA A 128 -0.29 11.61 6.94
N GLY A 129 -1.02 11.99 5.88
CA GLY A 129 -2.46 12.26 5.98
C GLY A 129 -3.26 11.05 6.45
N THR A 130 -2.96 9.85 5.91
CA THR A 130 -3.61 8.61 6.35
C THR A 130 -3.19 8.24 7.78
N THR A 131 -1.91 8.40 8.12
CA THR A 131 -1.36 8.10 9.45
C THR A 131 -2.08 8.88 10.55
N VAL A 132 -2.29 10.19 10.38
CA VAL A 132 -3.01 10.97 11.40
C VAL A 132 -4.48 10.61 11.52
N LYS A 133 -5.12 10.15 10.44
CA LYS A 133 -6.51 9.67 10.48
C LYS A 133 -6.65 8.39 11.30
N PHE A 134 -5.67 7.47 11.21
CA PHE A 134 -5.64 6.25 12.03
C PHE A 134 -5.46 6.50 13.53
N MET A 135 -5.06 7.71 13.93
CA MET A 135 -4.98 8.09 15.34
C MET A 135 -6.33 8.51 15.93
N LEU A 136 -7.38 8.60 15.10
CA LEU A 136 -8.74 8.92 15.56
C LEU A 136 -9.44 7.66 16.09
N PRO A 137 -10.31 7.81 17.12
CA PRO A 137 -11.11 6.69 17.61
C PRO A 137 -12.07 6.12 16.54
N ASP A 138 -12.51 6.94 15.61
CA ASP A 138 -13.35 6.57 14.48
C ASP A 138 -12.71 7.08 13.18
N ILE A 139 -12.07 6.18 12.46
CA ILE A 139 -11.38 6.51 11.21
C ILE A 139 -12.34 6.92 10.09
N THR A 140 -13.63 6.55 10.17
CA THR A 140 -14.61 6.93 9.16
C THR A 140 -14.84 8.45 9.12
N GLN A 141 -14.52 9.14 10.21
CA GLN A 141 -14.57 10.60 10.30
C GLN A 141 -13.25 11.27 9.84
N GLY A 142 -12.21 10.47 9.56
CA GLY A 142 -10.86 10.97 9.34
C GLY A 142 -10.72 11.93 8.17
N ASP A 143 -11.40 11.64 7.04
CA ASP A 143 -11.31 12.49 5.84
C ASP A 143 -12.01 13.84 6.05
N ALA A 144 -13.21 13.85 6.62
CA ALA A 144 -13.94 15.06 6.94
C ALA A 144 -13.20 15.90 8.01
N TRP A 145 -12.64 15.23 9.02
CA TRP A 145 -11.85 15.87 10.07
C TRP A 145 -10.60 16.54 9.51
N LEU A 146 -9.80 15.84 8.70
CA LEU A 146 -8.58 16.40 8.12
C LEU A 146 -8.89 17.52 7.13
N SER A 147 -9.93 17.37 6.29
CA SER A 147 -10.39 18.41 5.36
C SER A 147 -10.79 19.69 6.10
N ARG A 148 -11.52 19.56 7.20
CA ARG A 148 -11.90 20.71 8.04
C ARG A 148 -10.67 21.43 8.62
N LEU A 149 -9.68 20.70 9.11
CA LEU A 149 -8.46 21.28 9.68
C LEU A 149 -7.60 21.98 8.61
N ILE A 150 -7.53 21.41 7.40
CA ILE A 150 -6.86 22.06 6.27
C ILE A 150 -7.55 23.37 5.91
N GLN A 151 -8.88 23.41 5.91
CA GLN A 151 -9.65 24.64 5.67
C GLN A 151 -9.50 25.67 6.80
N GLU A 152 -9.26 25.22 8.05
CA GLU A 152 -9.03 26.09 9.20
C GLU A 152 -7.66 26.81 9.09
N ASP A 153 -6.55 26.08 8.86
CA ASP A 153 -5.20 26.63 8.68
C ASP A 153 -4.33 25.59 7.94
N ALA A 154 -4.33 25.68 6.60
CA ALA A 154 -3.59 24.77 5.72
C ALA A 154 -2.08 24.75 6.02
N ASP A 155 -1.50 25.91 6.36
CA ASP A 155 -0.06 26.03 6.66
C ASP A 155 0.29 25.32 7.97
N ALA A 156 -0.56 25.44 9.00
CA ALA A 156 -0.34 24.74 10.25
C ALA A 156 -0.41 23.21 10.07
N VAL A 157 -1.43 22.73 9.35
CA VAL A 157 -1.57 21.28 9.05
C VAL A 157 -0.39 20.79 8.25
N ARG A 158 0.01 21.50 7.17
CA ARG A 158 1.17 21.16 6.35
C ARG A 158 2.43 21.03 7.20
N GLN A 159 2.73 22.00 8.09
CA GLN A 159 3.91 21.95 8.95
C GLN A 159 3.98 20.65 9.78
N GLY A 160 2.86 20.22 10.37
CA GLY A 160 2.83 18.98 11.14
C GLY A 160 2.94 17.74 10.26
N LEU A 161 2.27 17.72 9.10
CA LEU A 161 2.37 16.63 8.13
C LEU A 161 3.77 16.50 7.53
N ASP A 162 4.49 17.61 7.34
CA ASP A 162 5.88 17.61 6.89
C ASP A 162 6.80 16.89 7.89
N VAL A 163 6.60 17.10 9.20
CA VAL A 163 7.36 16.41 10.25
C VAL A 163 7.07 14.90 10.21
N ILE A 164 5.80 14.51 10.16
CA ILE A 164 5.39 13.10 10.08
C ILE A 164 5.93 12.46 8.79
N SER A 165 5.87 13.18 7.67
CA SER A 165 6.42 12.73 6.39
C SER A 165 7.93 12.52 6.45
N GLY A 166 8.64 13.34 7.23
CA GLY A 166 10.06 13.17 7.51
C GLY A 166 10.37 11.84 8.24
N ASP A 167 9.58 11.50 9.25
CA ASP A 167 9.72 10.22 9.95
C ASP A 167 9.33 9.04 9.06
N LEU A 168 8.26 9.15 8.28
CA LEU A 168 7.85 8.12 7.32
C LEU A 168 8.89 7.94 6.19
N ALA A 169 9.49 9.01 5.71
CA ALA A 169 10.59 8.98 4.74
C ALA A 169 11.83 8.26 5.30
N LYS A 170 12.17 8.54 6.55
CA LYS A 170 13.22 7.83 7.28
C LYS A 170 12.91 6.35 7.41
N LEU A 171 11.68 5.98 7.80
CA LEU A 171 11.24 4.58 7.87
C LEU A 171 11.29 3.93 6.49
N ALA A 172 10.77 4.57 5.45
CA ALA A 172 10.76 4.04 4.07
C ALA A 172 12.17 3.67 3.59
N ARG A 173 13.14 4.55 3.81
CA ARG A 173 14.53 4.28 3.45
C ARG A 173 15.12 3.14 4.30
N ARG A 174 14.94 3.17 5.61
CA ARG A 174 15.51 2.19 6.54
C ARG A 174 14.90 0.80 6.39
N ILE A 175 13.60 0.72 6.12
CA ILE A 175 12.93 -0.57 5.90
C ILE A 175 13.50 -1.30 4.68
N ILE A 176 13.93 -0.56 3.66
CA ILE A 176 14.60 -1.11 2.47
C ILE A 176 16.04 -1.49 2.81
N THR A 177 16.82 -0.59 3.39
CA THR A 177 18.27 -0.78 3.59
C THR A 177 18.61 -1.70 4.77
N GLU A 178 17.83 -1.68 5.83
CA GLU A 178 18.07 -2.46 7.06
C GLU A 178 17.11 -3.63 7.19
N GLY A 179 15.84 -3.45 6.77
CA GLY A 179 14.78 -4.48 6.77
C GLY A 179 14.88 -5.43 5.58
N GLY A 180 15.60 -5.07 4.51
CA GLY A 180 15.88 -5.93 3.37
C GLY A 180 14.71 -6.16 2.41
N VAL A 181 13.67 -5.33 2.47
CA VAL A 181 12.53 -5.42 1.54
C VAL A 181 12.93 -4.97 0.14
N THR A 182 12.21 -5.45 -0.87
CA THR A 182 12.41 -5.06 -2.28
C THR A 182 12.08 -3.59 -2.50
N GLY A 183 11.07 -3.09 -1.80
CA GLY A 183 10.60 -1.71 -1.84
C GLY A 183 9.45 -1.50 -0.89
N ILE A 184 8.80 -0.34 -0.95
CA ILE A 184 7.58 -0.05 -0.20
C ILE A 184 6.34 -0.23 -1.08
N TYR A 185 5.23 -0.59 -0.42
CA TYR A 185 3.88 -0.47 -0.94
C TYR A 185 3.27 0.76 -0.28
N PHE A 186 3.40 1.90 -0.95
CA PHE A 186 3.05 3.20 -0.40
C PHE A 186 1.58 3.50 -0.64
N SER A 187 0.80 3.48 0.44
CA SER A 187 -0.65 3.59 0.40
C SER A 187 -1.12 5.01 0.68
N LEU A 188 -1.79 5.60 -0.32
CA LEU A 188 -2.53 6.85 -0.20
C LEU A 188 -4.00 6.52 0.02
N GLN A 189 -4.54 6.95 1.15
CA GLN A 189 -5.94 6.79 1.50
C GLN A 189 -6.52 8.16 1.85
N ASN A 190 -6.35 9.10 0.93
CA ASN A 190 -6.72 10.50 1.08
C ASN A 190 -8.03 10.79 0.34
N LEU A 191 -9.13 10.31 0.88
CA LEU A 191 -10.49 10.52 0.37
C LEU A 191 -11.03 11.84 0.90
N LEU A 192 -10.35 12.93 0.57
CA LEU A 192 -10.63 14.24 1.14
C LEU A 192 -12.00 14.75 0.68
N GLY A 193 -12.74 15.32 1.63
CA GLY A 193 -14.09 15.82 1.42
C GLY A 193 -14.16 17.10 0.58
N GLU A 194 -15.37 17.64 0.45
CA GLU A 194 -15.62 18.88 -0.25
C GLU A 194 -14.71 20.02 0.21
N GLY A 195 -14.24 20.83 -0.74
CA GLY A 195 -13.38 21.99 -0.47
C GLY A 195 -11.87 21.72 -0.52
N ILE A 196 -11.45 20.47 -0.74
CA ILE A 196 -10.05 20.16 -1.03
C ILE A 196 -9.89 20.07 -2.54
N THR A 197 -9.35 21.12 -3.15
CA THR A 197 -9.01 21.16 -4.57
C THR A 197 -7.64 20.55 -4.83
N LYS A 198 -7.31 20.32 -6.11
CA LYS A 198 -5.98 19.85 -6.51
C LYS A 198 -4.87 20.79 -6.00
N GLU A 199 -5.11 22.10 -6.07
CA GLU A 199 -4.15 23.11 -5.62
C GLU A 199 -3.89 23.01 -4.11
N VAL A 200 -4.92 22.79 -3.30
CA VAL A 200 -4.78 22.58 -1.86
C VAL A 200 -4.06 21.25 -1.58
N TYR A 201 -4.41 20.19 -2.31
CA TYR A 201 -3.73 18.90 -2.20
C TYR A 201 -2.23 19.03 -2.50
N ASP A 202 -1.88 19.71 -3.59
CA ASP A 202 -0.49 19.93 -4.01
C ASP A 202 0.32 20.79 -3.02
N GLN A 203 -0.35 21.61 -2.24
CA GLN A 203 0.30 22.44 -1.22
C GLN A 203 0.46 21.75 0.12
N VAL A 204 -0.50 20.88 0.52
CA VAL A 204 -0.58 20.37 1.89
C VAL A 204 -0.15 18.91 2.00
N LEU A 205 -0.52 18.04 1.06
CA LEU A 205 -0.32 16.59 1.16
C LEU A 205 0.77 16.07 0.21
N ALA A 206 0.69 16.44 -1.07
CA ALA A 206 1.59 15.93 -2.09
C ALA A 206 3.08 16.14 -1.80
N PRO A 207 3.54 17.26 -1.20
CA PRO A 207 4.96 17.44 -0.89
C PRO A 207 5.51 16.36 0.04
N GLY A 208 4.81 16.05 1.12
CA GLY A 208 5.20 14.99 2.06
C GLY A 208 5.15 13.60 1.43
N GLU A 209 4.15 13.32 0.62
CA GLU A 209 4.02 12.05 -0.10
C GLU A 209 5.18 11.83 -1.09
N LYS A 210 5.53 12.87 -1.86
CA LYS A 210 6.65 12.85 -2.79
C LYS A 210 8.00 12.75 -2.05
N GLN A 211 8.13 13.35 -0.87
CA GLN A 211 9.31 13.20 0.00
C GLN A 211 9.52 11.75 0.44
N ILE A 212 8.44 11.06 0.85
CA ILE A 212 8.49 9.65 1.25
C ILE A 212 8.93 8.77 0.07
N LEU A 213 8.33 8.98 -1.11
CA LEU A 213 8.71 8.25 -2.33
C LEU A 213 10.16 8.53 -2.73
N ALA A 214 10.62 9.78 -2.67
CA ALA A 214 12.01 10.12 -2.97
C ALA A 214 13.00 9.42 -2.04
N ALA A 215 12.68 9.33 -0.74
CA ALA A 215 13.49 8.59 0.23
C ALA A 215 13.51 7.08 -0.07
N ALA A 216 12.37 6.48 -0.43
CA ALA A 216 12.31 5.09 -0.85
C ALA A 216 13.08 4.85 -2.15
N ASN A 217 12.92 5.72 -3.15
CA ASN A 217 13.61 5.64 -4.43
C ASN A 217 15.13 5.80 -4.30
N SER A 218 15.61 6.52 -3.29
CA SER A 218 17.06 6.60 -3.00
C SER A 218 17.67 5.25 -2.57
N ALA A 219 16.82 4.29 -2.16
CA ALA A 219 17.23 2.97 -1.65
C ALA A 219 16.84 1.83 -2.60
N SER A 220 15.75 1.98 -3.36
CA SER A 220 15.29 0.99 -4.34
C SER A 220 14.41 1.63 -5.39
N ASP A 221 14.61 1.25 -6.66
CA ASP A 221 13.74 1.66 -7.77
C ASP A 221 12.39 0.93 -7.78
N TYR A 222 12.24 -0.13 -6.99
CA TYR A 222 11.09 -1.02 -7.02
C TYR A 222 10.09 -0.67 -5.93
N ASN A 223 9.42 0.47 -6.06
CA ASN A 223 8.36 0.90 -5.16
C ASN A 223 7.00 0.85 -5.86
N ILE A 224 5.94 0.67 -5.09
CA ILE A 224 4.55 0.61 -5.55
C ILE A 224 3.78 1.75 -4.89
N LEU A 225 3.08 2.55 -5.69
CA LEU A 225 2.09 3.51 -5.21
C LEU A 225 0.71 2.85 -5.24
N HIS A 226 -0.01 2.91 -4.14
CA HIS A 226 -1.41 2.48 -4.05
C HIS A 226 -2.32 3.68 -3.83
N ILE A 227 -3.27 3.88 -4.74
CA ILE A 227 -4.32 4.90 -4.65
C ILE A 227 -5.59 4.17 -4.23
N CYS A 228 -5.98 4.34 -2.96
CA CYS A 228 -7.04 3.58 -2.34
C CYS A 228 -8.42 4.12 -2.71
N GLY A 229 -9.34 3.24 -3.12
CA GLY A 229 -10.76 3.53 -3.30
C GLY A 229 -11.62 3.06 -2.11
N TRP A 230 -11.13 3.27 -0.89
CA TRP A 230 -11.79 2.83 0.34
C TRP A 230 -13.25 3.31 0.43
N SER A 231 -14.14 2.47 0.94
CA SER A 231 -15.59 2.75 1.02
C SER A 231 -16.27 3.09 -0.31
N GLY A 232 -15.70 2.65 -1.45
CA GLY A 232 -16.25 2.92 -2.77
C GLY A 232 -16.06 4.36 -3.25
N HIS A 233 -15.18 5.12 -2.58
CA HIS A 233 -14.87 6.48 -2.97
C HIS A 233 -13.97 6.51 -4.21
N ARG A 234 -14.26 7.42 -5.13
CA ARG A 234 -13.47 7.61 -6.36
C ARG A 234 -12.49 8.74 -6.21
N ASN A 235 -11.27 8.50 -6.68
CA ASN A 235 -10.22 9.50 -6.79
C ASN A 235 -10.17 10.08 -8.21
N ASP A 236 -9.62 11.27 -8.37
CA ASP A 236 -9.12 11.71 -9.66
C ASP A 236 -7.67 11.19 -9.83
N LEU A 237 -7.51 10.10 -10.56
CA LEU A 237 -6.22 9.43 -10.74
C LEU A 237 -5.17 10.34 -11.40
N THR A 238 -5.59 11.38 -12.13
CA THR A 238 -4.67 12.34 -12.77
C THR A 238 -3.85 13.14 -11.76
N TRP A 239 -4.32 13.29 -10.51
CA TRP A 239 -3.58 13.97 -9.45
C TRP A 239 -2.26 13.30 -9.10
N TYR A 240 -2.13 12.02 -9.40
CA TYR A 240 -0.98 11.19 -9.06
C TYR A 240 -0.10 10.86 -10.27
N ALA A 241 -0.40 11.43 -11.44
CA ALA A 241 0.30 11.10 -12.70
C ALA A 241 1.80 11.45 -12.66
N ASP A 242 2.20 12.47 -11.90
CA ASP A 242 3.58 12.94 -11.75
C ASP A 242 4.36 12.33 -10.57
N TYR A 243 3.76 11.37 -9.83
CA TYR A 243 4.46 10.69 -8.75
C TYR A 243 5.55 9.79 -9.32
N ASP A 244 6.78 9.95 -8.82
CA ASP A 244 7.93 9.17 -9.28
C ASP A 244 7.90 7.77 -8.62
N VAL A 245 7.31 6.82 -9.32
CA VAL A 245 7.18 5.43 -8.87
C VAL A 245 7.10 4.49 -10.06
N LYS A 246 7.64 3.30 -9.93
CA LYS A 246 7.73 2.33 -11.03
C LYS A 246 6.41 1.61 -11.30
N THR A 247 5.65 1.30 -10.26
CA THR A 247 4.41 0.52 -10.35
C THR A 247 3.29 1.20 -9.59
N ILE A 248 2.10 1.17 -10.16
CA ILE A 248 0.91 1.79 -9.55
C ILE A 248 -0.19 0.75 -9.42
N ASN A 249 -0.83 0.77 -8.25
CA ASN A 249 -2.06 0.05 -7.94
C ASN A 249 -3.15 1.08 -7.63
N TRP A 250 -4.32 0.86 -8.16
CA TRP A 250 -5.52 1.67 -7.85
C TRP A 250 -6.74 0.75 -7.81
N ALA A 251 -7.84 1.23 -7.27
CA ALA A 251 -9.09 0.49 -7.17
C ALA A 251 -9.81 0.48 -8.54
N ALA A 252 -9.32 -0.30 -9.48
CA ALA A 252 -9.74 -0.30 -10.89
C ALA A 252 -11.26 -0.48 -11.06
N VAL A 253 -11.88 -1.35 -10.25
CA VAL A 253 -13.33 -1.60 -10.28
C VAL A 253 -14.10 -0.42 -9.70
N VAL A 254 -13.68 0.09 -8.52
CA VAL A 254 -14.31 1.24 -7.86
C VAL A 254 -14.20 2.50 -8.69
N GLU A 255 -13.01 2.78 -9.22
CA GLU A 255 -12.76 3.96 -10.08
C GLU A 255 -13.47 3.85 -11.43
N GLY A 256 -13.77 2.62 -11.91
CA GLY A 256 -14.23 2.36 -13.25
C GLY A 256 -13.16 2.62 -14.30
N VAL A 257 -11.89 2.47 -13.92
CA VAL A 257 -10.71 2.69 -14.77
C VAL A 257 -9.90 1.39 -14.83
N PRO A 258 -10.11 0.57 -15.87
CA PRO A 258 -9.39 -0.70 -16.02
C PRO A 258 -7.89 -0.48 -16.27
N LEU A 259 -7.08 -1.55 -16.15
CA LEU A 259 -5.62 -1.44 -16.14
C LEU A 259 -5.06 -0.78 -17.39
N GLU A 260 -5.60 -1.09 -18.58
CA GLU A 260 -5.18 -0.52 -19.87
C GLU A 260 -5.42 1.00 -19.97
N GLU A 261 -6.48 1.50 -19.32
CA GLU A 261 -6.78 2.93 -19.28
C GLU A 261 -5.95 3.66 -18.24
N GLY A 262 -5.86 3.12 -17.03
CA GLY A 262 -5.03 3.72 -15.98
C GLY A 262 -3.56 3.79 -16.37
N ARG A 263 -3.02 2.78 -17.05
CA ARG A 263 -1.66 2.84 -17.58
C ARG A 263 -1.42 4.01 -18.54
N LYS A 264 -2.43 4.45 -19.31
CA LYS A 264 -2.31 5.64 -20.16
C LYS A 264 -2.19 6.91 -19.30
N ILE A 265 -2.99 7.02 -18.23
CA ILE A 265 -2.90 8.13 -17.26
C ILE A 265 -1.50 8.19 -16.66
N PHE A 266 -0.93 7.05 -16.32
CA PHE A 266 0.36 6.92 -15.66
C PHE A 266 1.56 6.75 -16.62
N GLY A 267 1.43 7.15 -17.90
CA GLY A 267 2.56 7.17 -18.86
C GLY A 267 3.12 5.79 -19.20
N GLY A 268 2.32 4.74 -19.17
CA GLY A 268 2.71 3.38 -19.52
C GLY A 268 3.46 2.62 -18.42
N ARG A 269 3.54 3.15 -17.20
CA ARG A 269 4.17 2.46 -16.06
C ARG A 269 3.48 1.13 -15.76
N ALA A 270 4.17 0.25 -15.06
CA ALA A 270 3.62 -1.05 -14.67
C ALA A 270 2.38 -0.88 -13.77
N ALA A 271 1.38 -1.72 -14.00
CA ALA A 271 0.14 -1.73 -13.23
C ALA A 271 0.05 -3.02 -12.39
N LEU A 272 -0.35 -2.85 -11.13
CA LEU A 272 -0.73 -3.93 -10.23
C LEU A 272 -2.24 -3.83 -9.97
N GLY A 273 -2.99 -4.91 -10.13
CA GLY A 273 -4.43 -4.92 -9.83
C GLY A 273 -5.24 -5.77 -10.78
N GLY A 274 -6.46 -5.31 -11.06
CA GLY A 274 -7.40 -5.87 -12.04
C GLY A 274 -8.60 -6.58 -11.45
N PHE A 275 -8.50 -7.12 -10.22
CA PHE A 275 -9.62 -7.75 -9.53
C PHE A 275 -10.25 -6.83 -8.49
N GLY A 276 -11.57 -6.83 -8.41
CA GLY A 276 -12.27 -6.24 -7.27
C GLY A 276 -11.95 -6.98 -5.97
N ASN A 277 -12.07 -6.29 -4.86
CA ASN A 277 -11.65 -6.77 -3.54
C ASN A 277 -12.79 -6.99 -2.54
N LEU A 278 -14.05 -6.98 -3.01
CA LEU A 278 -15.22 -7.16 -2.15
C LEU A 278 -15.73 -8.61 -2.21
N GLU A 279 -16.52 -9.00 -1.20
CA GLU A 279 -17.18 -10.31 -1.14
C GLU A 279 -18.16 -10.54 -2.29
N THR A 280 -18.67 -9.48 -2.91
CA THR A 280 -19.55 -9.51 -4.08
C THR A 280 -18.82 -9.75 -5.39
N GLU A 281 -17.49 -9.66 -5.40
CA GLU A 281 -16.67 -9.73 -6.60
C GLU A 281 -16.26 -11.16 -6.96
N VAL A 282 -15.96 -11.38 -8.24
CA VAL A 282 -15.68 -12.71 -8.81
C VAL A 282 -14.51 -13.42 -8.13
N LEU A 283 -13.51 -12.67 -7.66
CA LEU A 283 -12.37 -13.26 -6.97
C LEU A 283 -12.81 -13.98 -5.68
N TYR A 284 -13.79 -13.44 -4.96
CA TYR A 284 -14.27 -14.01 -3.70
C TYR A 284 -15.34 -15.07 -3.89
N ASN A 285 -16.37 -14.80 -4.67
CA ASN A 285 -17.56 -15.66 -4.76
C ASN A 285 -17.70 -16.46 -6.07
N GLY A 286 -16.91 -16.15 -7.12
CA GLY A 286 -16.99 -16.82 -8.42
C GLY A 286 -16.56 -18.28 -8.39
N THR A 287 -16.99 -19.06 -9.36
CA THR A 287 -16.47 -20.41 -9.62
C THR A 287 -15.04 -20.35 -10.18
N LYS A 288 -14.35 -21.49 -10.26
CA LYS A 288 -13.03 -21.57 -10.90
C LYS A 288 -13.05 -21.03 -12.32
N GLU A 289 -14.06 -21.44 -13.09
CA GLU A 289 -14.23 -21.05 -14.48
C GLU A 289 -14.45 -19.54 -14.62
N GLU A 290 -15.23 -18.92 -13.75
CA GLU A 290 -15.48 -17.48 -13.73
C GLU A 290 -14.21 -16.69 -13.35
N VAL A 291 -13.47 -17.13 -12.32
CA VAL A 291 -12.19 -16.51 -11.92
C VAL A 291 -11.15 -16.60 -13.06
N GLN A 292 -11.09 -17.74 -13.74
CA GLN A 292 -10.17 -17.92 -14.87
C GLN A 292 -10.59 -17.12 -16.10
N ALA A 293 -11.91 -17.02 -16.37
CA ALA A 293 -12.44 -16.20 -17.45
C ALA A 293 -12.13 -14.71 -17.20
N GLU A 294 -12.33 -14.23 -15.98
CA GLU A 294 -12.00 -12.85 -15.60
C GLU A 294 -10.50 -12.57 -15.70
N THR A 295 -9.66 -13.51 -15.29
CA THR A 295 -8.19 -13.40 -15.46
C THR A 295 -7.82 -13.20 -16.93
N LYS A 296 -8.39 -14.00 -17.82
CA LYS A 296 -8.14 -13.88 -19.25
C LYS A 296 -8.65 -12.56 -19.80
N ARG A 297 -9.87 -12.16 -19.42
CA ARG A 297 -10.45 -10.86 -19.82
C ARG A 297 -9.55 -9.69 -19.45
N ILE A 298 -9.03 -9.66 -18.21
CA ILE A 298 -8.11 -8.62 -17.78
C ILE A 298 -6.85 -8.60 -18.65
N LEU A 299 -6.24 -9.77 -18.91
CA LEU A 299 -5.01 -9.86 -19.67
C LEU A 299 -5.19 -9.60 -21.17
N ASP A 300 -6.36 -9.94 -21.75
CA ASP A 300 -6.69 -9.66 -23.15
C ASP A 300 -6.76 -8.15 -23.42
N HIS A 301 -7.15 -7.34 -22.43
CA HIS A 301 -7.23 -5.88 -22.55
C HIS A 301 -5.93 -5.17 -22.09
N ALA A 302 -5.42 -5.54 -20.93
CA ALA A 302 -4.23 -4.89 -20.35
C ALA A 302 -2.91 -5.35 -20.98
N GLY A 303 -2.91 -6.50 -21.64
CA GLY A 303 -1.70 -7.18 -22.08
C GLY A 303 -0.98 -7.89 -20.92
N ARG A 304 0.19 -8.45 -21.23
CA ARG A 304 0.97 -9.23 -20.26
C ARG A 304 2.20 -8.49 -19.76
N GLN A 305 2.72 -7.56 -20.55
CA GLN A 305 3.93 -6.80 -20.24
C GLN A 305 3.59 -5.60 -19.37
N GLY A 306 4.29 -5.45 -18.25
CA GLY A 306 4.05 -4.38 -17.30
C GLY A 306 2.74 -4.54 -16.51
N VAL A 307 2.26 -5.78 -16.36
CA VAL A 307 1.06 -6.12 -15.59
C VAL A 307 1.42 -7.11 -14.48
N ILE A 308 0.92 -6.86 -13.29
CA ILE A 308 0.95 -7.75 -12.14
C ILE A 308 -0.50 -7.92 -11.68
N LEU A 309 -1.00 -9.15 -11.66
CA LEU A 309 -2.36 -9.41 -11.22
C LEU A 309 -2.47 -9.37 -9.70
N GLY A 310 -3.40 -8.59 -9.24
CA GLY A 310 -3.75 -8.40 -7.84
C GLY A 310 -5.16 -7.85 -7.72
N ALA A 311 -5.50 -7.32 -6.56
CA ALA A 311 -6.80 -6.72 -6.30
C ALA A 311 -6.73 -5.19 -6.19
N ASP A 312 -7.88 -4.55 -6.25
CA ASP A 312 -8.07 -3.12 -6.05
C ASP A 312 -7.50 -2.65 -4.71
N CYS A 313 -7.72 -3.44 -3.66
CA CYS A 313 -7.23 -3.21 -2.31
C CYS A 313 -7.11 -4.57 -1.58
N THR A 314 -7.05 -4.55 -0.25
CA THR A 314 -7.06 -5.72 0.62
C THR A 314 -8.32 -6.56 0.37
N VAL A 315 -8.16 -7.86 0.08
CA VAL A 315 -9.28 -8.79 -0.09
C VAL A 315 -9.80 -9.27 1.27
N PRO A 316 -11.03 -9.83 1.36
CA PRO A 316 -11.55 -10.38 2.59
C PRO A 316 -10.60 -11.45 3.17
N ARG A 317 -10.39 -11.43 4.49
CA ARG A 317 -9.40 -12.28 5.16
C ARG A 317 -9.70 -13.78 5.12
N ASP A 318 -10.95 -14.15 4.89
CA ASP A 318 -11.43 -15.52 4.73
C ASP A 318 -11.49 -15.99 3.28
N THR A 319 -10.95 -15.19 2.34
CA THR A 319 -10.83 -15.59 0.94
C THR A 319 -10.05 -16.90 0.83
N ASP A 320 -10.63 -17.90 0.18
CA ASP A 320 -9.95 -19.18 -0.07
C ASP A 320 -8.74 -18.97 -1.00
N TRP A 321 -7.56 -19.28 -0.49
CA TRP A 321 -6.29 -19.10 -1.22
C TRP A 321 -6.17 -19.97 -2.47
N GLN A 322 -6.98 -21.02 -2.61
CA GLN A 322 -7.08 -21.81 -3.84
C GLN A 322 -7.49 -20.93 -5.05
N ARG A 323 -8.23 -19.85 -4.81
CA ARG A 323 -8.66 -18.91 -5.84
C ARG A 323 -7.48 -18.17 -6.47
N PHE A 324 -6.46 -17.86 -5.68
CA PHE A 324 -5.21 -17.24 -6.18
C PHE A 324 -4.45 -18.19 -7.11
N GLU A 325 -4.52 -19.50 -6.86
CA GLU A 325 -3.96 -20.49 -7.78
C GLU A 325 -4.75 -20.56 -9.10
N TRP A 326 -6.09 -20.45 -9.07
CA TRP A 326 -6.89 -20.38 -10.28
C TRP A 326 -6.51 -19.19 -11.17
N VAL A 327 -6.25 -18.02 -10.56
CA VAL A 327 -5.72 -16.84 -11.28
C VAL A 327 -4.37 -17.16 -11.89
N ARG A 328 -3.45 -17.76 -11.10
CA ARG A 328 -2.10 -18.10 -11.57
C ARG A 328 -2.11 -19.12 -12.71
N GLU A 329 -3.01 -20.09 -12.67
CA GLU A 329 -3.19 -21.07 -13.76
C GLU A 329 -3.60 -20.38 -15.07
N ALA A 330 -4.50 -19.41 -15.00
CA ALA A 330 -5.01 -18.68 -16.17
C ALA A 330 -4.04 -17.59 -16.67
N ALA A 331 -3.08 -17.17 -15.83
CA ALA A 331 -2.08 -16.16 -16.15
C ALA A 331 -0.82 -16.71 -16.87
N LYS A 332 -0.78 -18.03 -17.13
CA LYS A 332 0.31 -18.72 -17.86
C LYS A 332 0.38 -18.37 -19.34
#